data_10d0e8efa92c7b4829791b3e13d5ed87
#
_entry.id   10d0e8efa92c7b4829791b3e13d5ed87
#
_cell.length_a   1.000
_cell.length_b   1.000
_cell.length_c   1.000
_cell.angle_alpha   90.00
_cell.angle_beta   90.00
_cell.angle_gamma   90.00
#
_symmetry.space_group_name_H-M   'P 1'
#
loop_
_entity.id
_entity.type
_entity.pdbx_description
1 polymer ?
#
loop_
_entity_poly.entity_id
_entity_poly.type
_entity_poly.pdbx_seq_one_letter_code
_entity_poly.pdbx_strand_id
1 'polypeptide(L)'
;ISDKKLSTIILGPDFPTGGELIYNDSLNEVYQKGRGSIIIRGVIKSEEINLGKGKHKRNALIISELPYQISKAGWIEKLAELVNIGKIDGISDIRDESDRDGMRIMIELKKDSNPEIIISNLYKKTSLQSNFGAIFLALVDGKPVQLTLRKYLNYFLEFREETIKKRTNYFLRIASEKFAILEG
;
A
#
# COMPACT_ATOMS: atom_id res chain seq x y z
N ILE A 1 -9.97 13.66 21.00
CA ILE A 1 -10.61 12.91 19.88
C ILE A 1 -10.81 11.48 20.35
N SER A 2 -12.02 10.89 20.11
CA SER A 2 -12.30 9.47 20.42
C SER A 2 -11.60 8.55 19.43
N ASP A 3 -11.38 7.26 19.78
CA ASP A 3 -10.76 6.28 18.90
C ASP A 3 -11.60 6.05 17.63
N LYS A 4 -12.93 6.09 17.76
CA LYS A 4 -13.85 6.01 16.63
C LYS A 4 -13.65 7.18 15.64
N LYS A 5 -13.42 8.40 16.15
CA LYS A 5 -13.13 9.56 15.29
C LYS A 5 -11.72 9.49 14.70
N LEU A 6 -10.76 8.91 15.43
CA LEU A 6 -9.40 8.71 14.93
C LEU A 6 -9.36 7.77 13.73
N SER A 7 -10.10 6.65 13.77
CA SER A 7 -10.19 5.71 12.66
C SER A 7 -10.93 6.27 11.42
N THR A 8 -11.74 7.31 11.56
CA THR A 8 -12.33 8.02 10.41
C THR A 8 -11.39 9.04 9.78
N ILE A 9 -10.34 9.47 10.48
CA ILE A 9 -9.32 10.39 9.96
C ILE A 9 -8.19 9.61 9.31
N ILE A 10 -7.74 8.53 9.96
CA ILE A 10 -6.67 7.65 9.47
C ILE A 10 -7.35 6.39 8.92
N LEU A 11 -7.64 6.42 7.61
CA LEU A 11 -8.41 5.38 6.94
C LEU A 11 -7.65 4.06 6.78
N GLY A 12 -6.32 4.10 6.78
CA GLY A 12 -5.47 2.92 6.65
C GLY A 12 -3.99 3.28 6.61
N PRO A 13 -3.10 2.30 6.70
CA PRO A 13 -1.68 2.49 6.41
C PRO A 13 -1.45 2.60 4.91
N ASP A 14 -0.45 3.40 4.51
CA ASP A 14 0.05 3.47 3.15
C ASP A 14 1.16 2.44 2.93
N PHE A 15 1.21 1.88 1.72
CA PHE A 15 2.26 0.93 1.34
C PHE A 15 3.13 1.50 0.22
N PRO A 16 4.45 1.23 0.22
CA PRO A 16 5.38 1.77 -0.79
C PRO A 16 5.03 1.37 -2.22
N THR A 17 4.37 0.23 -2.40
CA THR A 17 3.94 -0.30 -3.70
C THR A 17 2.51 0.09 -4.08
N GLY A 18 1.87 0.96 -3.28
CA GLY A 18 0.46 1.32 -3.45
C GLY A 18 -0.50 0.17 -3.10
N GLY A 19 -1.54 0.02 -3.89
CA GLY A 19 -2.61 -0.94 -3.67
C GLY A 19 -3.83 -0.36 -2.96
N GLU A 20 -4.90 -1.10 -2.96
CA GLU A 20 -6.16 -0.74 -2.31
C GLU A 20 -6.36 -1.54 -1.03
N LEU A 21 -6.72 -0.85 0.05
CA LEU A 21 -7.13 -1.50 1.30
C LEU A 21 -8.60 -1.89 1.22
N ILE A 22 -8.88 -3.13 1.55
CA ILE A 22 -10.26 -3.56 1.76
C ILE A 22 -10.66 -3.23 3.19
N TYR A 23 -11.52 -2.22 3.32
CA TYR A 23 -12.02 -1.81 4.62
C TYR A 23 -12.94 -2.90 5.20
N ASN A 24 -12.54 -3.41 6.34
CA ASN A 24 -13.30 -4.36 7.13
C ASN A 24 -13.02 -4.15 8.63
N ASP A 25 -13.70 -4.89 9.49
CA ASP A 25 -13.52 -4.79 10.95
C ASP A 25 -12.10 -5.13 11.41
N SER A 26 -11.34 -5.89 10.62
CA SER A 26 -9.97 -6.27 10.97
C SER A 26 -9.01 -5.06 11.02
N LEU A 27 -9.22 -4.02 10.21
CA LEU A 27 -8.43 -2.79 10.29
C LEU A 27 -8.66 -2.05 11.61
N ASN A 28 -9.92 -1.97 12.06
CA ASN A 28 -10.24 -1.40 13.37
C ASN A 28 -9.58 -2.20 14.51
N GLU A 29 -9.55 -3.51 14.37
CA GLU A 29 -8.87 -4.40 15.32
C GLU A 29 -7.36 -4.14 15.39
N VAL A 30 -6.71 -3.95 14.24
CA VAL A 30 -5.29 -3.56 14.16
C VAL A 30 -5.05 -2.24 14.91
N TYR A 31 -5.90 -1.24 14.73
CA TYR A 31 -5.78 0.05 15.40
C TYR A 31 -5.97 -0.03 16.91
N GLN A 32 -6.89 -0.88 17.37
CA GLN A 32 -7.19 -1.07 18.78
C GLN A 32 -6.20 -1.96 19.52
N LYS A 33 -5.69 -3.00 18.85
CA LYS A 33 -4.80 -4.02 19.45
C LYS A 33 -3.32 -3.81 19.10
N GLY A 34 -3.02 -3.01 18.07
CA GLY A 34 -1.67 -2.83 17.54
C GLY A 34 -1.17 -4.01 16.72
N ARG A 35 -2.03 -4.96 16.38
CA ARG A 35 -1.72 -6.10 15.49
C ARG A 35 -2.99 -6.69 14.89
N GLY A 36 -2.85 -7.28 13.71
CA GLY A 36 -3.95 -7.96 13.03
C GLY A 36 -3.62 -8.20 11.57
N SER A 37 -4.62 -8.60 10.79
CA SER A 37 -4.49 -8.85 9.35
C SER A 37 -5.27 -7.81 8.56
N ILE A 38 -4.62 -7.24 7.55
CA ILE A 38 -5.20 -6.26 6.62
C ILE A 38 -5.26 -6.90 5.24
N ILE A 39 -6.37 -6.73 4.53
CA ILE A 39 -6.51 -7.21 3.16
C ILE A 39 -6.09 -6.10 2.21
N ILE A 40 -5.11 -6.41 1.34
CA ILE A 40 -4.60 -5.50 0.32
C ILE A 40 -4.90 -6.08 -1.06
N ARG A 41 -5.34 -5.23 -1.99
CA ARG A 41 -5.53 -5.57 -3.41
C ARG A 41 -4.61 -4.74 -4.30
N GLY A 42 -4.16 -5.35 -5.40
CA GLY A 42 -3.59 -4.62 -6.51
C GLY A 42 -4.64 -3.82 -7.27
N VAL A 43 -4.21 -2.74 -7.92
CA VAL A 43 -5.09 -1.88 -8.71
C VAL A 43 -5.19 -2.39 -10.13
N ILE A 44 -6.43 -2.67 -10.59
CA ILE A 44 -6.75 -3.12 -11.95
C ILE A 44 -7.63 -2.08 -12.62
N LYS A 45 -7.31 -1.76 -13.88
CA LYS A 45 -8.16 -0.97 -14.79
C LYS A 45 -8.44 -1.75 -16.04
N SER A 46 -9.67 -1.62 -16.58
CA SER A 46 -10.01 -2.16 -17.89
C SER A 46 -9.76 -1.10 -18.94
N GLU A 47 -9.05 -1.47 -20.01
CA GLU A 47 -8.77 -0.61 -21.16
C GLU A 47 -9.14 -1.34 -22.45
N GLU A 48 -9.59 -0.56 -23.46
CA GLU A 48 -9.71 -1.07 -24.83
C GLU A 48 -8.38 -0.87 -25.58
N ILE A 49 -7.82 -1.93 -26.11
CA ILE A 49 -6.59 -1.90 -26.90
C ILE A 49 -6.86 -2.13 -28.38
N ASN A 50 -6.13 -1.43 -29.25
CA ASN A 50 -6.16 -1.62 -30.69
C ASN A 50 -5.02 -2.56 -31.10
N LEU A 51 -5.34 -3.71 -31.64
CA LEU A 51 -4.37 -4.68 -32.20
C LEU A 51 -4.10 -4.39 -33.64
N GLY A 52 -3.14 -3.49 -33.93
CA GLY A 52 -2.67 -3.20 -35.29
C GLY A 52 -3.59 -2.32 -36.14
N LYS A 53 -3.44 -2.34 -37.49
CA LYS A 53 -4.16 -1.47 -38.44
C LYS A 53 -5.64 -1.81 -38.66
N GLY A 54 -6.22 -2.72 -37.90
CA GLY A 54 -7.62 -3.15 -38.04
C GLY A 54 -8.56 -2.49 -37.03
N LYS A 55 -9.88 -2.47 -37.35
CA LYS A 55 -10.95 -1.95 -36.44
C LYS A 55 -11.26 -2.88 -35.26
N HIS A 56 -10.46 -3.89 -34.98
CA HIS A 56 -10.73 -4.84 -33.91
C HIS A 56 -10.16 -4.34 -32.59
N LYS A 57 -11.06 -3.87 -31.75
CA LYS A 57 -10.76 -3.55 -30.37
C LYS A 57 -10.83 -4.81 -29.51
N ARG A 58 -9.92 -4.96 -28.58
CA ARG A 58 -9.97 -5.98 -27.54
C ARG A 58 -9.92 -5.34 -26.16
N ASN A 59 -10.52 -6.01 -25.21
CA ASN A 59 -10.39 -5.60 -23.81
C ASN A 59 -9.07 -6.10 -23.25
N ALA A 60 -8.41 -5.26 -22.48
CA ALA A 60 -7.25 -5.61 -21.68
C ALA A 60 -7.46 -5.16 -20.23
N LEU A 61 -6.84 -5.87 -19.31
CA LEU A 61 -6.74 -5.47 -17.93
C LEU A 61 -5.33 -4.95 -17.68
N ILE A 62 -5.23 -3.75 -17.14
CA ILE A 62 -3.97 -3.12 -16.78
C ILE A 62 -3.83 -3.14 -15.28
N ILE A 63 -2.75 -3.75 -14.79
CA ILE A 63 -2.38 -3.72 -13.39
C ILE A 63 -1.30 -2.67 -13.22
N SER A 64 -1.61 -1.64 -12.45
CA SER A 64 -0.71 -0.52 -12.15
C SER A 64 -0.04 -0.63 -10.79
N GLU A 65 -0.61 -1.41 -9.87
CA GLU A 65 -0.08 -1.59 -8.53
C GLU A 65 -0.29 -3.02 -8.04
N LEU A 66 0.69 -3.57 -7.33
CA LEU A 66 0.62 -4.87 -6.70
C LEU A 66 0.60 -4.74 -5.17
N PRO A 67 -0.01 -5.70 -4.46
CA PRO A 67 0.08 -5.73 -3.00
C PRO A 67 1.52 -5.72 -2.51
N TYR A 68 1.74 -5.09 -1.37
CA TYR A 68 3.07 -5.05 -0.75
C TYR A 68 3.66 -6.44 -0.54
N GLN A 69 4.96 -6.58 -0.75
CA GLN A 69 5.73 -7.84 -0.69
C GLN A 69 5.44 -8.84 -1.81
N ILE A 70 4.66 -8.49 -2.82
CA ILE A 70 4.44 -9.35 -3.99
C ILE A 70 5.45 -8.99 -5.08
N SER A 71 6.26 -9.98 -5.50
CA SER A 71 7.18 -9.83 -6.63
C SER A 71 6.41 -9.78 -7.95
N LYS A 72 6.66 -8.75 -8.77
CA LYS A 72 6.05 -8.59 -10.08
C LYS A 72 6.33 -9.80 -10.99
N ALA A 73 7.59 -10.17 -11.11
CA ALA A 73 8.00 -11.30 -11.98
C ALA A 73 7.37 -12.62 -11.51
N GLY A 74 7.45 -12.91 -10.21
CA GLY A 74 6.86 -14.14 -9.66
C GLY A 74 5.34 -14.17 -9.76
N TRP A 75 4.67 -13.01 -9.70
CA TRP A 75 3.23 -12.93 -9.90
C TRP A 75 2.84 -13.20 -11.35
N ILE A 76 3.58 -12.63 -12.34
CA ILE A 76 3.34 -12.85 -13.77
C ILE A 76 3.56 -14.33 -14.10
N GLU A 77 4.64 -14.93 -13.64
CA GLU A 77 4.94 -16.35 -13.84
C GLU A 77 3.82 -17.25 -13.29
N LYS A 78 3.38 -16.98 -12.07
CA LYS A 78 2.28 -17.74 -11.44
C LYS A 78 0.96 -17.57 -12.18
N LEU A 79 0.67 -16.36 -12.68
CA LEU A 79 -0.52 -16.11 -13.48
C LEU A 79 -0.45 -16.91 -14.80
N ALA A 80 0.68 -16.89 -15.51
CA ALA A 80 0.88 -17.66 -16.73
C ALA A 80 0.69 -19.17 -16.50
N GLU A 81 1.21 -19.70 -15.40
CA GLU A 81 0.99 -21.09 -15.00
C GLU A 81 -0.51 -21.39 -14.83
N LEU A 82 -1.26 -20.53 -14.10
CA LEU A 82 -2.69 -20.71 -13.84
C LEU A 82 -3.53 -20.66 -15.14
N VAL A 83 -3.12 -19.83 -16.10
CA VAL A 83 -3.74 -19.76 -17.42
C VAL A 83 -3.45 -21.03 -18.22
N ASN A 84 -2.20 -21.48 -18.24
CA ASN A 84 -1.77 -22.68 -19.01
C ASN A 84 -2.46 -23.96 -18.52
N ILE A 85 -2.67 -24.11 -17.21
CA ILE A 85 -3.39 -25.27 -16.63
C ILE A 85 -4.91 -25.09 -16.64
N GLY A 86 -5.43 -24.01 -17.25
CA GLY A 86 -6.87 -23.78 -17.41
C GLY A 86 -7.60 -23.38 -16.12
N LYS A 87 -6.91 -23.02 -15.04
CA LYS A 87 -7.55 -22.54 -13.81
C LYS A 87 -8.11 -21.12 -13.93
N ILE A 88 -7.52 -20.29 -14.81
CA ILE A 88 -8.05 -18.98 -15.18
C ILE A 88 -8.17 -18.99 -16.70
N ASP A 89 -9.40 -18.91 -17.19
CA ASP A 89 -9.68 -18.80 -18.65
C ASP A 89 -10.01 -17.35 -19.03
N GLY A 90 -10.05 -17.09 -20.33
CA GLY A 90 -10.39 -15.76 -20.86
C GLY A 90 -9.20 -14.83 -21.06
N ILE A 91 -7.97 -15.24 -20.73
CA ILE A 91 -6.74 -14.51 -20.96
C ILE A 91 -6.10 -15.02 -22.25
N SER A 92 -5.70 -14.10 -23.15
CA SER A 92 -5.03 -14.38 -24.42
C SER A 92 -3.52 -14.23 -24.31
N ASP A 93 -3.06 -13.16 -23.64
CA ASP A 93 -1.64 -12.83 -23.51
C ASP A 93 -1.36 -12.02 -22.24
N ILE A 94 -0.14 -12.08 -21.73
CA ILE A 94 0.31 -11.35 -20.55
C ILE A 94 1.64 -10.68 -20.89
N ARG A 95 1.72 -9.35 -20.75
CA ARG A 95 2.92 -8.58 -21.04
C ARG A 95 3.30 -7.65 -19.91
N ASP A 96 4.58 -7.57 -19.61
CA ASP A 96 5.13 -6.55 -18.72
C ASP A 96 5.54 -5.34 -19.59
N GLU A 97 4.78 -4.28 -19.51
CA GLU A 97 5.02 -3.01 -20.21
C GLU A 97 5.49 -1.92 -19.24
N SER A 98 5.99 -2.32 -18.07
CA SER A 98 6.48 -1.38 -17.06
C SER A 98 7.70 -0.62 -17.58
N ASP A 99 7.74 0.67 -17.30
CA ASP A 99 8.80 1.58 -17.70
C ASP A 99 9.22 2.50 -16.56
N ARG A 100 9.85 3.65 -16.87
CA ARG A 100 10.29 4.64 -15.88
C ARG A 100 9.14 5.41 -15.24
N ASP A 101 7.99 5.46 -15.89
CA ASP A 101 6.80 6.16 -15.42
C ASP A 101 5.99 5.32 -14.42
N GLY A 102 6.24 3.99 -14.39
CA GLY A 102 5.62 3.13 -13.40
C GLY A 102 5.41 1.68 -13.84
N MET A 103 4.72 0.95 -12.97
CA MET A 103 4.34 -0.43 -13.25
C MET A 103 3.14 -0.48 -14.18
N ARG A 104 3.26 -1.30 -15.24
CA ARG A 104 2.18 -1.59 -16.19
C ARG A 104 2.26 -3.05 -16.62
N ILE A 105 1.41 -3.89 -16.06
CA ILE A 105 1.24 -5.27 -16.52
C ILE A 105 -0.04 -5.31 -17.33
N MET A 106 0.07 -5.64 -18.61
CA MET A 106 -1.07 -5.76 -19.51
C MET A 106 -1.48 -7.22 -19.65
N ILE A 107 -2.76 -7.48 -19.43
CA ILE A 107 -3.41 -8.79 -19.62
C ILE A 107 -4.43 -8.65 -20.74
N GLU A 108 -4.10 -9.17 -21.91
CA GLU A 108 -5.00 -9.18 -23.06
C GLU A 108 -6.08 -10.26 -22.86
N LEU A 109 -7.34 -9.89 -23.08
CA LEU A 109 -8.46 -10.80 -22.92
C LEU A 109 -8.82 -11.47 -24.27
N LYS A 110 -9.31 -12.71 -24.20
CA LYS A 110 -9.91 -13.38 -25.36
C LYS A 110 -11.18 -12.63 -25.78
N LYS A 111 -11.52 -12.74 -27.08
CA LYS A 111 -12.78 -12.22 -27.61
C LYS A 111 -13.95 -12.82 -26.81
N ASP A 112 -14.93 -11.98 -26.51
CA ASP A 112 -16.17 -12.35 -25.79
C ASP A 112 -15.96 -12.75 -24.30
N SER A 113 -14.76 -12.54 -23.74
CA SER A 113 -14.52 -12.73 -22.31
C SER A 113 -15.08 -11.57 -21.48
N ASN A 114 -15.67 -11.89 -20.32
CA ASN A 114 -16.17 -10.87 -19.38
C ASN A 114 -15.02 -10.42 -18.47
N PRO A 115 -14.61 -9.13 -18.54
CA PRO A 115 -13.52 -8.60 -17.72
C PRO A 115 -13.77 -8.73 -16.20
N GLU A 116 -15.00 -8.54 -15.74
CA GLU A 116 -15.35 -8.59 -14.31
C GLU A 116 -15.16 -9.99 -13.71
N ILE A 117 -15.50 -11.03 -14.48
CA ILE A 117 -15.30 -12.43 -14.07
C ILE A 117 -13.80 -12.72 -13.94
N ILE A 118 -13.00 -12.23 -14.89
CA ILE A 118 -11.55 -12.42 -14.88
C ILE A 118 -10.93 -11.68 -13.71
N ILE A 119 -11.30 -10.42 -13.46
CA ILE A 119 -10.87 -9.64 -12.30
C ILE A 119 -11.18 -10.38 -10.99
N SER A 120 -12.41 -10.89 -10.86
CA SER A 120 -12.80 -11.68 -9.67
C SER A 120 -11.94 -12.94 -9.50
N ASN A 121 -11.62 -13.62 -10.60
CA ASN A 121 -10.74 -14.79 -10.58
C ASN A 121 -9.30 -14.43 -10.23
N LEU A 122 -8.77 -13.32 -10.74
CA LEU A 122 -7.44 -12.81 -10.40
C LEU A 122 -7.31 -12.54 -8.90
N TYR A 123 -8.27 -11.86 -8.29
CA TYR A 123 -8.28 -11.62 -6.85
C TYR A 123 -8.42 -12.91 -6.01
N LYS A 124 -9.22 -13.87 -6.47
CA LYS A 124 -9.47 -15.12 -5.71
C LYS A 124 -8.37 -16.18 -5.86
N LYS A 125 -7.71 -16.24 -7.02
CA LYS A 125 -6.80 -17.35 -7.37
C LYS A 125 -5.33 -16.95 -7.40
N THR A 126 -5.03 -15.65 -7.28
CA THR A 126 -3.66 -15.14 -7.26
C THR A 126 -3.41 -14.27 -6.05
N SER A 127 -2.14 -13.92 -5.80
CA SER A 127 -1.75 -12.97 -4.75
C SER A 127 -2.02 -11.49 -5.09
N LEU A 128 -2.83 -11.22 -6.14
CA LEU A 128 -3.31 -9.86 -6.42
C LEU A 128 -4.24 -9.33 -5.33
N GLN A 129 -4.81 -10.20 -4.54
CA GLN A 129 -5.35 -9.92 -3.22
C GLN A 129 -4.60 -10.76 -2.19
N SER A 130 -4.06 -10.12 -1.18
CA SER A 130 -3.30 -10.79 -0.14
C SER A 130 -3.62 -10.24 1.25
N ASN A 131 -3.34 -11.06 2.28
CA ASN A 131 -3.44 -10.66 3.66
C ASN A 131 -2.07 -10.18 4.13
N PHE A 132 -2.03 -8.97 4.69
CA PHE A 132 -0.83 -8.40 5.30
C PHE A 132 -0.96 -8.46 6.83
N GLY A 133 -0.02 -9.15 7.48
CA GLY A 133 0.08 -9.17 8.95
C GLY A 133 0.67 -7.86 9.46
N ALA A 134 -0.17 -6.97 9.99
CA ALA A 134 0.25 -5.70 10.55
C ALA A 134 0.61 -5.84 12.04
N ILE A 135 1.76 -5.27 12.43
CA ILE A 135 2.18 -5.13 13.82
C ILE A 135 2.71 -3.72 14.02
N PHE A 136 2.10 -2.96 14.93
CA PHE A 136 2.57 -1.63 15.31
C PHE A 136 3.64 -1.75 16.41
N LEU A 137 4.86 -1.94 15.97
CA LEU A 137 6.02 -2.06 16.84
C LEU A 137 6.85 -0.77 16.77
N ALA A 138 7.16 -0.20 17.93
CA ALA A 138 8.03 0.97 18.04
C ALA A 138 9.01 0.82 19.20
N LEU A 139 10.11 1.55 19.13
CA LEU A 139 11.03 1.68 20.26
C LEU A 139 10.57 2.83 21.16
N VAL A 140 10.24 2.48 22.39
CA VAL A 140 9.92 3.45 23.47
C VAL A 140 10.99 3.30 24.54
N ASP A 141 11.74 4.36 24.80
CA ASP A 141 12.88 4.37 25.73
C ASP A 141 13.87 3.22 25.48
N GLY A 142 14.14 2.95 24.19
CA GLY A 142 15.07 1.91 23.77
C GLY A 142 14.52 0.47 23.85
N LYS A 143 13.26 0.28 24.22
CA LYS A 143 12.61 -1.03 24.30
C LYS A 143 11.57 -1.21 23.20
N PRO A 144 11.49 -2.37 22.53
CA PRO A 144 10.46 -2.65 21.56
C PRO A 144 9.11 -2.85 22.27
N VAL A 145 8.11 -2.06 21.88
CA VAL A 145 6.75 -2.10 22.46
C VAL A 145 5.72 -2.18 21.33
N GLN A 146 4.78 -3.11 21.44
CA GLN A 146 3.60 -3.14 20.59
C GLN A 146 2.59 -2.09 21.07
N LEU A 147 2.18 -1.22 20.15
CA LEU A 147 1.36 -0.06 20.47
C LEU A 147 0.02 -0.12 19.74
N THR A 148 -1.03 0.42 20.37
CA THR A 148 -2.26 0.78 19.64
C THR A 148 -2.02 2.06 18.83
N LEU A 149 -2.84 2.34 17.83
CA LEU A 149 -2.71 3.58 17.04
C LEU A 149 -2.66 4.83 17.93
N ARG A 150 -3.55 4.92 18.93
CA ARG A 150 -3.57 6.04 19.87
C ARG A 150 -2.27 6.17 20.66
N LYS A 151 -1.78 5.08 21.23
CA LYS A 151 -0.51 5.10 21.96
C LYS A 151 0.66 5.50 21.07
N TYR A 152 0.69 4.99 19.83
CA TYR A 152 1.70 5.36 18.85
C TYR A 152 1.73 6.87 18.58
N LEU A 153 0.56 7.47 18.37
CA LEU A 153 0.43 8.92 18.17
C LEU A 153 0.81 9.73 19.41
N ASN A 154 0.41 9.27 20.62
CA ASN A 154 0.77 9.96 21.85
C ASN A 154 2.29 9.99 22.06
N TYR A 155 2.97 8.85 21.93
CA TYR A 155 4.43 8.81 22.03
C TYR A 155 5.12 9.66 20.96
N PHE A 156 4.58 9.70 19.76
CA PHE A 156 5.09 10.59 18.72
C PHE A 156 4.95 12.06 19.09
N LEU A 157 3.80 12.47 19.65
CA LEU A 157 3.57 13.85 20.10
C LEU A 157 4.51 14.23 21.25
N GLU A 158 4.69 13.37 22.24
CA GLU A 158 5.63 13.57 23.35
C GLU A 158 7.07 13.74 22.82
N PHE A 159 7.50 12.86 21.94
CA PHE A 159 8.80 12.97 21.27
C PHE A 159 8.96 14.28 20.50
N ARG A 160 7.93 14.71 19.78
CA ARG A 160 7.96 15.97 19.03
C ARG A 160 8.04 17.17 19.95
N GLU A 161 7.28 17.19 21.04
CA GLU A 161 7.32 18.26 22.04
C GLU A 161 8.73 18.36 22.66
N GLU A 162 9.30 17.24 23.08
CA GLU A 162 10.66 17.21 23.63
C GLU A 162 11.71 17.68 22.62
N THR A 163 11.60 17.26 21.38
CA THR A 163 12.50 17.68 20.30
C THR A 163 12.44 19.19 20.06
N ILE A 164 11.23 19.77 20.06
CA ILE A 164 11.04 21.21 19.91
C ILE A 164 11.65 21.97 21.10
N LYS A 165 11.41 21.50 22.33
CA LYS A 165 11.99 22.07 23.54
C LYS A 165 13.53 22.05 23.50
N LYS A 166 14.13 20.91 23.15
CA LYS A 166 15.60 20.77 23.02
C LYS A 166 16.17 21.73 21.97
N ARG A 167 15.52 21.79 20.80
CA ARG A 167 15.93 22.73 19.72
C ARG A 167 15.84 24.18 20.15
N THR A 168 14.73 24.56 20.77
CA THR A 168 14.52 25.94 21.22
C THR A 168 15.51 26.33 22.31
N ASN A 169 15.77 25.45 23.28
CA ASN A 169 16.78 25.68 24.32
C ASN A 169 18.20 25.81 23.74
N TYR A 170 18.53 25.06 22.71
CA TYR A 170 19.80 25.21 22.01
C TYR A 170 19.96 26.60 21.36
N PHE A 171 18.92 27.06 20.65
CA PHE A 171 18.95 28.40 20.06
C PHE A 171 18.96 29.51 21.12
N LEU A 172 18.20 29.34 22.20
CA LEU A 172 18.23 30.28 23.32
C LEU A 172 19.63 30.41 23.92
N ARG A 173 20.31 29.30 24.14
CA ARG A 173 21.69 29.30 24.64
C ARG A 173 22.61 30.08 23.72
N ILE A 174 22.59 29.81 22.43
CA ILE A 174 23.42 30.53 21.44
C ILE A 174 23.12 32.04 21.42
N ALA A 175 21.83 32.40 21.49
CA ALA A 175 21.42 33.80 21.52
C ALA A 175 21.89 34.50 22.80
N SER A 176 21.78 33.83 23.96
CA SER A 176 22.23 34.35 25.24
C SER A 176 23.76 34.52 25.28
N GLU A 177 24.53 33.57 24.74
CA GLU A 177 25.98 33.67 24.61
C GLU A 177 26.41 34.86 23.75
N LYS A 178 25.73 35.05 22.62
CA LYS A 178 25.97 36.23 21.72
C LYS A 178 25.58 37.52 22.43
N PHE A 179 24.46 37.55 23.12
CA PHE A 179 24.01 38.75 23.86
C PHE A 179 25.01 39.14 24.95
N ALA A 180 25.51 38.18 25.73
CA ALA A 180 26.50 38.42 26.75
C ALA A 180 27.82 39.01 26.18
N ILE A 181 28.23 38.60 24.97
CA ILE A 181 29.41 39.13 24.32
C ILE A 181 29.19 40.60 23.86
N LEU A 182 27.95 40.98 23.52
CA LEU A 182 27.61 42.34 23.05
C LEU A 182 27.41 43.32 24.20
N GLU A 183 27.10 42.84 25.41
CA GLU A 183 26.94 43.70 26.61
C GLU A 183 28.27 43.92 27.37
N GLY A 184 29.29 43.10 27.21
CA GLY A 184 30.61 43.20 27.87
C GLY A 184 31.63 43.90 27.01
#